data_b19cd4e787839b2479c04cc926557506
#
_entry.id   b19cd4e787839b2479c04cc926557506
#
_cell.length_a   1.000
_cell.length_b   1.000
_cell.length_c   1.000
_cell.angle_alpha   90.00
_cell.angle_beta   90.00
_cell.angle_gamma   90.00
#
_symmetry.space_group_name_H-M   'P 1'
#
loop_
_entity.id
_entity.type
_entity.pdbx_description
1 polymer ?
#
loop_
_entity_poly.entity_id
_entity_poly.type
_entity_poly.pdbx_seq_one_letter_code
_entity_poly.pdbx_strand_id
1 'polypeptide(L)'
;AWDEGYCPICGREPKIGQIRDEEGRRCLFCSQCGYEWTFRRIKCPFCGNDEQQSLAYFTIEDEERYRVDVCNVCKRYLKIVDFRQTQETPNLDVEDIATLHLDMLATEEGYD
;
A
#
# COMPACT_ATOMS: atom_id res chain seq x y z
N ALA A 1 2.39 -0.60 20.33
CA ALA A 1 2.73 -0.75 18.92
C ALA A 1 2.32 0.49 18.13
N TRP A 2 3.07 0.82 17.10
CA TRP A 2 2.77 1.97 16.24
C TRP A 2 1.54 1.68 15.38
N ASP A 3 0.53 2.51 15.47
CA ASP A 3 -0.76 2.32 14.77
C ASP A 3 -1.13 3.56 13.94
N GLU A 4 -0.15 4.27 13.44
CA GLU A 4 -0.35 5.45 12.61
C GLU A 4 0.04 5.15 11.17
N GLY A 5 -0.54 5.90 10.23
CA GLY A 5 -0.27 5.73 8.80
C GLY A 5 0.96 6.48 8.31
N TYR A 6 1.70 7.12 9.19
CA TYR A 6 2.94 7.82 8.83
C TYR A 6 4.13 7.14 9.50
N CYS A 7 5.32 7.37 8.94
CA CYS A 7 6.55 6.73 9.40
C CYS A 7 6.86 7.11 10.85
N PRO A 8 7.13 6.13 11.74
CA PRO A 8 7.48 6.43 13.13
C PRO A 8 8.86 7.07 13.31
N ILE A 9 9.68 7.05 12.25
CA ILE A 9 11.04 7.59 12.31
C ILE A 9 11.09 9.06 11.85
N CYS A 10 10.50 9.34 10.67
CA CYS A 10 10.60 10.67 10.06
C CYS A 10 9.26 11.37 9.81
N GLY A 11 8.14 10.71 10.07
CA GLY A 11 6.81 11.32 9.94
C GLY A 11 6.27 11.42 8.53
N ARG A 12 6.96 10.86 7.53
CA ARG A 12 6.52 10.95 6.14
C ARG A 12 5.46 9.88 5.81
N GLU A 13 4.72 10.12 4.74
CA GLU A 13 3.71 9.19 4.26
C GLU A 13 4.35 7.96 3.61
N PRO A 14 3.64 6.80 3.60
CA PRO A 14 4.14 5.63 2.87
C PRO A 14 4.02 5.85 1.36
N LYS A 15 4.93 5.26 0.59
CA LYS A 15 4.87 5.30 -0.87
C LYS A 15 4.37 4.00 -1.47
N ILE A 16 4.55 2.88 -0.76
CA ILE A 16 4.14 1.57 -1.21
C ILE A 16 4.03 0.66 0.02
N GLY A 17 3.30 -0.41 -0.09
CA GLY A 17 3.20 -1.41 0.97
C GLY A 17 3.41 -2.81 0.43
N GLN A 18 3.49 -3.77 1.32
CA GLN A 18 3.65 -5.18 0.95
C GLN A 18 2.90 -6.08 1.92
N ILE A 19 2.59 -7.29 1.44
CA ILE A 19 2.02 -8.36 2.24
C ILE A 19 3.00 -9.53 2.12
N ARG A 20 3.58 -9.99 3.25
CA ARG A 20 4.62 -11.01 3.26
C ARG A 20 4.26 -12.29 3.98
N ASP A 21 3.35 -12.26 4.94
CA ASP A 21 3.05 -13.44 5.75
C ASP A 21 1.69 -14.04 5.39
N GLU A 22 1.47 -15.28 5.85
CA GLU A 22 0.23 -16.01 5.59
C GLU A 22 -0.98 -15.36 6.25
N GLU A 23 -0.78 -14.58 7.28
CA GLU A 23 -1.84 -13.84 7.96
C GLU A 23 -2.29 -12.63 7.14
N GLY A 24 -1.50 -12.26 6.13
CA GLY A 24 -1.85 -11.17 5.24
C GLY A 24 -1.68 -9.79 5.85
N ARG A 25 -0.78 -9.65 6.83
CA ARG A 25 -0.51 -8.34 7.43
C ARG A 25 0.14 -7.40 6.42
N ARG A 26 -0.32 -6.17 6.43
CA ARG A 26 0.19 -5.15 5.52
C ARG A 26 1.32 -4.37 6.19
N CYS A 27 2.46 -4.29 5.52
CA CYS A 27 3.59 -3.48 5.95
C CYS A 27 3.71 -2.28 5.03
N LEU A 28 3.86 -1.09 5.60
CA LEU A 28 4.01 0.15 4.86
C LEU A 28 5.48 0.54 4.79
N PHE A 29 5.87 1.20 3.70
CA PHE A 29 7.25 1.57 3.41
C PHE A 29 7.34 3.09 3.27
N CYS A 30 8.22 3.71 4.06
CA CYS A 30 8.37 5.17 4.09
C CYS A 30 8.91 5.72 2.77
N SER A 31 8.32 6.83 2.30
CA SER A 31 8.74 7.48 1.07
C SER A 31 10.09 8.18 1.18
N GLN A 32 10.55 8.45 2.39
CA GLN A 32 11.76 9.25 2.62
C GLN A 32 12.93 8.41 3.14
N CYS A 33 12.75 7.68 4.23
CA CYS A 33 13.85 6.98 4.90
C CYS A 33 13.89 5.48 4.67
N GLY A 34 12.85 4.92 4.03
CA GLY A 34 12.79 3.50 3.71
C GLY A 34 12.43 2.59 4.88
N TYR A 35 12.02 3.16 6.02
CA TYR A 35 11.60 2.35 7.16
C TYR A 35 10.25 1.67 6.87
N GLU A 36 10.12 0.41 7.30
CA GLU A 36 8.87 -0.34 7.16
C GLU A 36 8.20 -0.53 8.52
N TRP A 37 6.86 -0.48 8.55
CA TRP A 37 6.08 -0.74 9.76
C TRP A 37 4.80 -1.47 9.40
N THR A 38 4.28 -2.25 10.34
CA THR A 38 3.02 -2.97 10.17
C THR A 38 1.84 -2.03 10.40
N PHE A 39 0.84 -2.09 9.54
CA PHE A 39 -0.36 -1.26 9.66
C PHE A 39 -1.59 -2.09 9.32
N ARG A 40 -2.72 -1.81 9.95
CA ARG A 40 -3.95 -2.57 9.75
C ARG A 40 -4.41 -2.54 8.29
N ARG A 41 -4.90 -3.68 7.80
CA ARG A 41 -5.39 -3.80 6.42
C ARG A 41 -6.66 -2.98 6.18
N ILE A 42 -7.53 -2.91 7.16
CA ILE A 42 -8.82 -2.21 7.06
C ILE A 42 -8.70 -0.87 7.79
N LYS A 43 -7.84 -0.01 7.27
CA LYS A 43 -7.68 1.37 7.72
C LYS A 43 -6.89 2.13 6.67
N CYS A 44 -7.35 3.31 6.32
CA CYS A 44 -6.63 4.19 5.39
C CYS A 44 -5.43 4.82 6.11
N PRO A 45 -4.20 4.67 5.61
CA PRO A 45 -3.04 5.29 6.25
C PRO A 45 -3.01 6.80 6.11
N PHE A 46 -3.77 7.38 5.19
CA PHE A 46 -3.73 8.81 4.92
C PHE A 46 -4.76 9.61 5.72
N CYS A 47 -5.99 9.09 5.90
CA CYS A 47 -7.04 9.80 6.63
C CYS A 47 -7.54 9.09 7.88
N GLY A 48 -7.09 7.86 8.12
CA GLY A 48 -7.50 7.08 9.30
C GLY A 48 -8.86 6.44 9.19
N ASN A 49 -9.52 6.51 8.02
CA ASN A 49 -10.83 5.88 7.82
C ASN A 49 -10.72 4.36 7.98
N ASP A 50 -11.55 3.78 8.81
CA ASP A 50 -11.56 2.34 9.05
C ASP A 50 -12.91 1.68 8.72
N GLU A 51 -13.77 2.36 7.97
CA GLU A 51 -15.02 1.80 7.50
C GLU A 51 -14.76 0.91 6.28
N GLN A 52 -14.95 -0.39 6.44
CA GLN A 52 -14.68 -1.36 5.40
C GLN A 52 -15.43 -1.06 4.09
N GLN A 53 -16.63 -0.51 4.18
CA GLN A 53 -17.47 -0.23 3.02
C GLN A 53 -16.90 0.88 2.12
N SER A 54 -16.10 1.79 2.68
CA SER A 54 -15.48 2.88 1.94
C SER A 54 -14.03 2.60 1.57
N LEU A 55 -13.51 1.44 1.96
CA LEU A 55 -12.18 0.99 1.57
C LEU A 55 -12.32 -0.11 0.53
N ALA A 56 -11.54 -0.01 -0.54
CA ALA A 56 -11.60 -0.98 -1.62
C ALA A 56 -10.20 -1.25 -2.15
N TYR A 57 -10.08 -2.18 -3.07
CA TYR A 57 -8.84 -2.39 -3.80
C TYR A 57 -9.17 -2.90 -5.18
N PHE A 58 -8.25 -2.71 -6.11
CA PHE A 58 -8.37 -3.31 -7.43
C PHE A 58 -7.04 -3.93 -7.84
N THR A 59 -7.13 -4.94 -8.71
CA THR A 59 -5.98 -5.65 -9.24
C THR A 59 -6.00 -5.54 -10.76
N ILE A 60 -4.87 -5.88 -11.39
CA ILE A 60 -4.77 -5.94 -12.84
C ILE A 60 -4.76 -7.41 -13.23
N GLU A 61 -5.53 -7.75 -14.27
CA GLU A 61 -5.53 -9.09 -14.84
C GLU A 61 -4.11 -9.47 -15.25
N ASP A 62 -3.70 -10.70 -14.91
CA ASP A 62 -2.36 -11.24 -15.12
C ASP A 62 -1.27 -10.68 -14.22
N GLU A 63 -1.60 -9.78 -13.28
CA GLU A 63 -0.64 -9.22 -12.32
C GLU A 63 -1.20 -9.30 -10.91
N GLU A 64 -1.60 -10.50 -10.48
CA GLU A 64 -2.30 -10.72 -9.21
C GLU A 64 -1.49 -10.35 -7.96
N ARG A 65 -0.16 -10.31 -8.06
CA ARG A 65 0.66 -9.92 -6.90
C ARG A 65 0.66 -8.41 -6.65
N TYR A 66 0.17 -7.62 -7.60
CA TYR A 66 0.05 -6.17 -7.46
C TYR A 66 -1.40 -5.79 -7.25
N ARG A 67 -1.64 -4.91 -6.28
CA ARG A 67 -2.96 -4.34 -6.10
C ARG A 67 -2.84 -2.88 -5.67
N VAL A 68 -3.94 -2.15 -5.82
CA VAL A 68 -4.01 -0.75 -5.39
C VAL A 68 -5.11 -0.65 -4.34
N ASP A 69 -4.74 -0.32 -3.11
CA ASP A 69 -5.70 -0.06 -2.05
C ASP A 69 -6.17 1.39 -2.16
N VAL A 70 -7.47 1.62 -2.11
CA VAL A 70 -8.05 2.95 -2.28
C VAL A 70 -9.01 3.26 -1.14
N CYS A 71 -9.12 4.55 -0.82
CA CYS A 71 -10.06 5.05 0.17
C CYS A 71 -11.05 5.99 -0.52
N ASN A 72 -12.34 5.69 -0.39
CA ASN A 72 -13.38 6.51 -1.02
C ASN A 72 -13.76 7.74 -0.19
N VAL A 73 -13.18 7.88 1.01
CA VAL A 73 -13.37 9.07 1.85
C VAL A 73 -12.38 10.17 1.46
N CYS A 74 -11.07 9.87 1.45
CA CYS A 74 -10.05 10.86 1.13
C CYS A 74 -9.60 10.85 -0.33
N LYS A 75 -10.02 9.84 -1.10
CA LYS A 75 -9.69 9.68 -2.52
C LYS A 75 -8.20 9.47 -2.79
N ARG A 76 -7.49 8.88 -1.84
CA ARG A 76 -6.08 8.55 -2.00
C ARG A 76 -5.91 7.04 -2.20
N TYR A 77 -4.77 6.63 -2.71
CA TYR A 77 -4.47 5.25 -3.00
C TYR A 77 -3.07 4.88 -2.52
N LEU A 78 -2.83 3.57 -2.36
CA LEU A 78 -1.54 3.03 -2.00
C LEU A 78 -1.31 1.74 -2.78
N LYS A 79 -0.17 1.65 -3.47
CA LYS A 79 0.20 0.42 -4.19
C LYS A 79 0.68 -0.62 -3.19
N ILE A 80 0.23 -1.86 -3.37
CA ILE A 80 0.58 -2.99 -2.49
C ILE A 80 1.13 -4.12 -3.36
N VAL A 81 2.24 -4.71 -2.93
CA VAL A 81 2.82 -5.89 -3.57
C VAL A 81 2.63 -7.07 -2.63
N ASP A 82 2.05 -8.15 -3.14
CA ASP A 82 1.83 -9.37 -2.37
C ASP A 82 2.97 -10.34 -2.62
N PHE A 83 3.81 -10.55 -1.61
CA PHE A 83 4.95 -11.45 -1.68
C PHE A 83 4.69 -12.81 -1.05
N ARG A 84 3.45 -13.12 -0.67
CA ARG A 84 3.14 -14.38 0.04
C ARG A 84 3.45 -15.63 -0.78
N GLN A 85 3.40 -15.52 -2.11
CA GLN A 85 3.61 -16.65 -3.01
C GLN A 85 4.94 -16.60 -3.75
N THR A 86 5.84 -15.73 -3.35
CA THR A 86 7.15 -15.62 -3.99
C THR A 86 8.25 -15.77 -2.94
N GLN A 87 9.39 -16.32 -3.38
CA GLN A 87 10.58 -16.44 -2.54
C GLN A 87 11.60 -15.33 -2.82
N GLU A 88 11.26 -14.41 -3.69
CA GLU A 88 12.15 -13.30 -4.01
C GLU A 88 12.29 -12.34 -2.84
N THR A 89 13.49 -11.78 -2.68
CA THR A 89 13.73 -10.74 -1.69
C THR A 89 13.06 -9.45 -2.15
N PRO A 90 12.14 -8.88 -1.35
CA PRO A 90 11.48 -7.64 -1.74
C PRO A 90 12.44 -6.47 -1.87
N ASN A 91 12.30 -5.71 -2.95
CA ASN A 91 12.97 -4.42 -3.11
C ASN A 91 11.89 -3.41 -3.48
N LEU A 92 11.34 -2.74 -2.48
CA LEU A 92 10.19 -1.86 -2.67
C LEU A 92 10.51 -0.61 -3.48
N ASP A 93 11.76 -0.15 -3.49
CA ASP A 93 12.14 0.96 -4.36
C ASP A 93 12.03 0.58 -5.83
N VAL A 94 12.48 -0.63 -6.18
CA VAL A 94 12.36 -1.14 -7.55
C VAL A 94 10.89 -1.39 -7.90
N GLU A 95 10.13 -1.97 -6.97
CA GLU A 95 8.71 -2.24 -7.21
C GLU A 95 7.90 -0.95 -7.40
N ASP A 96 8.24 0.12 -6.71
CA ASP A 96 7.58 1.40 -6.88
C ASP A 96 7.78 1.93 -8.31
N ILE A 97 8.98 1.80 -8.86
CA ILE A 97 9.26 2.21 -10.23
C ILE A 97 8.60 1.27 -11.23
N ALA A 98 8.66 -0.05 -10.98
CA ALA A 98 8.12 -1.06 -11.88
C ALA A 98 6.58 -1.01 -11.95
N THR A 99 5.91 -0.36 -11.01
CA THR A 99 4.46 -0.29 -10.94
C THR A 99 3.90 1.11 -11.22
N LEU A 100 4.63 1.95 -11.95
CA LEU A 100 4.14 3.29 -12.32
C LEU A 100 2.84 3.24 -13.11
N HIS A 101 2.59 2.16 -13.85
CA HIS A 101 1.33 1.98 -14.56
C HIS A 101 0.13 1.87 -13.61
N LEU A 102 0.35 1.40 -12.37
CA LEU A 102 -0.70 1.37 -11.35
C LEU A 102 -1.04 2.78 -10.87
N ASP A 103 -0.05 3.67 -10.77
CA ASP A 103 -0.28 5.07 -10.44
C ASP A 103 -1.16 5.74 -11.50
N MET A 104 -0.89 5.47 -12.77
CA MET A 104 -1.69 6.00 -13.86
C MET A 104 -3.13 5.49 -13.80
N LEU A 105 -3.30 4.19 -13.54
CA LEU A 105 -4.62 3.58 -13.44
C LEU A 105 -5.42 4.18 -12.28
N ALA A 106 -4.79 4.35 -11.12
CA ALA A 106 -5.46 4.93 -9.96
C ALA A 106 -5.91 6.36 -10.24
N THR A 107 -5.06 7.16 -10.90
CA THR A 107 -5.40 8.52 -11.28
C THR A 107 -6.57 8.57 -12.25
N GLU A 108 -6.62 7.65 -13.21
CA GLU A 108 -7.74 7.54 -14.14
C GLU A 108 -9.05 7.20 -13.44
N GLU A 109 -8.99 6.45 -12.35
CA GLU A 109 -10.17 6.08 -11.56
C GLU A 109 -10.56 7.16 -10.54
N GLY A 110 -9.85 8.26 -10.48
CA GLY A 110 -10.20 9.42 -9.63
C GLY A 110 -9.52 9.44 -8.26
N TYR A 111 -8.45 8.68 -8.08
CA TYR A 111 -7.67 8.67 -6.83
C TYR A 111 -6.37 9.44 -7.00
N ASP A 112 -5.95 10.07 -5.92
CA ASP A 112 -4.74 10.92 -5.93
C ASP A 112 -3.52 10.20 -5.34
#